data_576fb8011f84914774b20e355bdce9f8
#
_entry.id   576fb8011f84914774b20e355bdce9f8
#
_cell.length_a   1.000
_cell.length_b   1.000
_cell.length_c   1.000
_cell.angle_alpha   90.00
_cell.angle_beta   90.00
_cell.angle_gamma   90.00
#
_symmetry.space_group_name_H-M   'P 1'
#
loop_
_entity.id
_entity.type
_entity.pdbx_description
1 polymer ?
#
loop_
_entity_poly.entity_id
_entity_poly.type
_entity_poly.pdbx_seq_one_letter_code
_entity_poly.pdbx_strand_id
1 'polypeptide(L)'
;PDADAVVSSLIAAHLYGGQASMAGALNPETRHILDRCEQGAPLLATNFQGKAIGLVDFNQKTQLHHNIKPRQVVAIVDHHAIGNNSLNLLQARRLDLRPWGATATILEHHAQQLGVTFPRPLACAALGAILSDTLGLTSPLTTIHDRQSAQRLARRSGVHDLAALSKAQLEAKSDLSQLSAKQIVLLDYKRYSYGRKRVGI
;
A
#
# COMPACT_ATOMS: atom_id res chain seq x y z
N PRO A 1 2.67 -1.19 7.90
CA PRO A 1 2.21 -1.24 6.51
C PRO A 1 3.34 -0.80 5.57
N ASP A 2 3.35 -1.32 4.34
CA ASP A 2 4.30 -0.98 3.30
C ASP A 2 3.92 0.31 2.55
N ALA A 3 4.66 0.63 1.51
CA ALA A 3 4.49 1.87 0.78
C ALA A 3 3.17 1.90 0.01
N ASP A 4 2.78 0.78 -0.62
CA ASP A 4 1.56 0.74 -1.41
C ASP A 4 0.31 0.87 -0.51
N ALA A 5 0.23 0.14 0.60
CA ALA A 5 -0.86 0.25 1.56
C ALA A 5 -1.03 1.69 2.10
N VAL A 6 0.08 2.33 2.51
CA VAL A 6 0.05 3.68 3.11
C VAL A 6 -0.35 4.72 2.08
N VAL A 7 0.29 4.72 0.92
CA VAL A 7 0.03 5.72 -0.13
C VAL A 7 -1.34 5.51 -0.77
N SER A 8 -1.76 4.26 -0.95
CA SER A 8 -3.11 3.95 -1.45
C SER A 8 -4.20 4.46 -0.52
N SER A 9 -3.97 4.48 0.81
CA SER A 9 -4.91 5.09 1.75
C SER A 9 -5.05 6.60 1.54
N LEU A 10 -3.94 7.31 1.25
CA LEU A 10 -3.94 8.74 0.92
C LEU A 10 -4.66 9.02 -0.40
N ILE A 11 -4.40 8.20 -1.43
CA ILE A 11 -5.06 8.33 -2.73
C ILE A 11 -6.56 8.09 -2.59
N ALA A 12 -6.98 7.02 -1.89
CA ALA A 12 -8.39 6.73 -1.69
C ALA A 12 -9.12 7.85 -0.94
N ALA A 13 -8.50 8.42 0.10
CA ALA A 13 -9.06 9.58 0.82
C ALA A 13 -9.19 10.82 -0.09
N HIS A 14 -8.20 11.06 -0.97
CA HIS A 14 -8.25 12.16 -1.94
C HIS A 14 -9.37 11.98 -2.97
N LEU A 15 -9.60 10.74 -3.45
CA LEU A 15 -10.59 10.45 -4.48
C LEU A 15 -12.03 10.40 -3.97
N TYR A 16 -12.22 9.83 -2.78
CA TYR A 16 -13.56 9.47 -2.29
C TYR A 16 -13.99 10.26 -1.05
N GLY A 17 -13.12 11.11 -0.55
CA GLY A 17 -13.30 11.76 0.74
C GLY A 17 -13.02 10.81 1.90
N GLY A 18 -13.07 11.32 3.10
CA GLY A 18 -12.77 10.57 4.30
C GLY A 18 -11.35 10.80 4.80
N GLN A 19 -10.91 9.96 5.73
CA GLN A 19 -9.65 10.11 6.43
C GLN A 19 -8.72 8.97 6.08
N ALA A 20 -7.59 9.28 5.46
CA ALA A 20 -6.51 8.31 5.29
C ALA A 20 -5.99 7.85 6.65
N SER A 21 -5.89 6.54 6.82
CA SER A 21 -5.48 5.94 8.08
C SER A 21 -4.57 4.74 7.86
N MET A 22 -3.66 4.52 8.80
CA MET A 22 -2.79 3.35 8.83
C MET A 22 -2.91 2.64 10.18
N ALA A 23 -2.64 1.34 10.21
CA ALA A 23 -2.80 0.50 11.40
C ALA A 23 -1.47 0.20 12.12
N GLY A 24 -0.36 0.75 11.68
CA GLY A 24 0.97 0.52 12.26
C GLY A 24 1.96 1.62 11.89
N ALA A 25 3.15 1.56 12.50
CA ALA A 25 4.22 2.51 12.20
C ALA A 25 4.73 2.36 10.75
N LEU A 26 5.22 3.46 10.18
CA LEU A 26 5.85 3.47 8.87
C LEU A 26 7.16 2.68 8.91
N ASN A 27 7.39 1.86 7.89
CA ASN A 27 8.69 1.26 7.63
C ASN A 27 9.67 2.30 7.04
N PRO A 28 10.98 2.03 7.02
CA PRO A 28 11.98 2.98 6.50
C PRO A 28 11.75 3.41 5.06
N GLU A 29 11.40 2.47 4.17
CA GLU A 29 11.10 2.76 2.76
C GLU A 29 9.91 3.72 2.62
N THR A 30 8.80 3.43 3.29
CA THR A 30 7.59 4.27 3.24
C THR A 30 7.86 5.67 3.78
N ARG A 31 8.61 5.77 4.87
CA ARG A 31 9.02 7.06 5.43
C ARG A 31 9.86 7.84 4.43
N HIS A 32 10.88 7.20 3.82
CA HIS A 32 11.71 7.82 2.81
C HIS A 32 10.89 8.36 1.63
N ILE A 33 9.90 7.59 1.14
CA ILE A 33 9.02 8.02 0.05
C ILE A 33 8.22 9.26 0.47
N LEU A 34 7.57 9.23 1.62
CA LEU A 34 6.75 10.36 2.09
C LEU A 34 7.58 11.62 2.30
N ASP A 35 8.73 11.51 2.97
CA ASP A 35 9.64 12.64 3.25
C ASP A 35 10.17 13.25 1.94
N ARG A 36 10.66 12.42 1.01
CA ARG A 36 11.15 12.85 -0.30
C ARG A 36 10.08 13.56 -1.13
N CYS A 37 8.84 13.12 -1.04
CA CYS A 37 7.71 13.67 -1.78
C CYS A 37 7.02 14.83 -1.06
N GLU A 38 7.48 15.22 0.12
CA GLU A 38 6.83 16.22 0.98
C GLU A 38 5.34 15.89 1.24
N GLN A 39 5.04 14.58 1.30
CA GLN A 39 3.69 14.08 1.51
C GLN A 39 3.48 13.72 2.98
N GLY A 40 2.49 14.33 3.61
CA GLY A 40 2.11 14.00 4.98
C GLY A 40 1.66 12.56 5.12
N ALA A 41 2.02 11.90 6.23
CA ALA A 41 1.60 10.54 6.53
C ALA A 41 0.10 10.48 6.89
N PRO A 42 -0.57 9.32 6.64
CA PRO A 42 -1.91 9.07 7.17
C PRO A 42 -1.92 9.05 8.69
N LEU A 43 -3.09 9.22 9.28
CA LEU A 43 -3.22 9.11 10.74
C LEU A 43 -3.05 7.66 11.20
N LEU A 44 -2.34 7.48 12.30
CA LEU A 44 -2.34 6.21 13.03
C LEU A 44 -3.70 6.04 13.71
N ALA A 45 -4.57 5.21 13.14
CA ALA A 45 -5.92 5.05 13.65
C ALA A 45 -6.00 3.92 14.68
N THR A 46 -6.62 4.20 15.80
CA THR A 46 -6.86 3.24 16.89
C THR A 46 -8.34 3.02 17.19
N ASN A 47 -9.21 3.95 16.73
CA ASN A 47 -10.65 3.88 16.96
C ASN A 47 -11.43 3.88 15.64
N PHE A 48 -12.11 2.78 15.38
CA PHE A 48 -12.94 2.54 14.18
C PHE A 48 -14.43 2.41 14.50
N GLN A 49 -14.85 2.65 15.76
CA GLN A 49 -16.24 2.47 16.17
C GLN A 49 -17.19 3.37 15.38
N GLY A 50 -18.25 2.79 14.83
CA GLY A 50 -19.28 3.50 14.07
C GLY A 50 -18.85 4.04 12.71
N LYS A 51 -17.63 3.76 12.27
CA LYS A 51 -17.09 4.26 10.99
C LYS A 51 -17.32 3.25 9.87
N ALA A 52 -17.62 3.76 8.68
CA ALA A 52 -17.53 3.00 7.43
C ALA A 52 -16.07 2.95 7.00
N ILE A 53 -15.57 1.77 6.63
CA ILE A 53 -14.15 1.52 6.35
C ILE A 53 -13.98 1.12 4.90
N GLY A 54 -13.16 1.85 4.15
CA GLY A 54 -12.58 1.40 2.89
C GLY A 54 -11.23 0.75 3.17
N LEU A 55 -11.00 -0.44 2.63
CA LEU A 55 -9.72 -1.12 2.69
C LEU A 55 -8.98 -0.94 1.39
N VAL A 56 -7.68 -0.77 1.47
CA VAL A 56 -6.78 -0.72 0.33
C VAL A 56 -5.61 -1.66 0.57
N ASP A 57 -5.20 -2.33 -0.51
CA ASP A 57 -3.98 -3.14 -0.54
C ASP A 57 -4.02 -4.43 0.30
N PHE A 58 -5.19 -4.87 0.70
CA PHE A 58 -5.40 -6.21 1.24
C PHE A 58 -6.87 -6.60 1.21
N ASN A 59 -7.13 -7.91 1.17
CA ASN A 59 -8.48 -8.49 1.20
C ASN A 59 -8.62 -9.63 2.24
N GLN A 60 -7.62 -9.89 3.07
CA GLN A 60 -7.58 -11.04 3.96
C GLN A 60 -7.95 -10.69 5.41
N LYS A 61 -8.66 -11.63 6.09
CA LYS A 61 -9.09 -11.48 7.49
C LYS A 61 -7.93 -11.31 8.46
N THR A 62 -6.81 -11.97 8.22
CA THR A 62 -5.62 -11.92 9.09
C THR A 62 -4.93 -10.56 9.10
N GLN A 63 -5.15 -9.75 8.08
CA GLN A 63 -4.60 -8.40 7.98
C GLN A 63 -5.55 -7.34 8.54
N LEU A 64 -6.83 -7.68 8.72
CA LEU A 64 -7.80 -6.74 9.26
C LEU A 64 -7.48 -6.41 10.72
N HIS A 65 -7.38 -5.11 11.01
CA HIS A 65 -7.16 -4.64 12.38
C HIS A 65 -8.26 -5.17 13.32
N HIS A 66 -7.89 -5.70 14.48
CA HIS A 66 -8.81 -6.41 15.41
C HIS A 66 -10.00 -5.56 15.89
N ASN A 67 -9.88 -4.23 15.87
CA ASN A 67 -10.96 -3.30 16.22
C ASN A 67 -11.92 -3.00 15.05
N ILE A 68 -11.64 -3.50 13.84
CA ILE A 68 -12.53 -3.35 12.67
C ILE A 68 -13.40 -4.59 12.55
N LYS A 69 -14.71 -4.41 12.57
CA LYS A 69 -15.66 -5.50 12.30
C LYS A 69 -15.90 -5.62 10.79
N PRO A 70 -15.96 -6.83 10.20
CA PRO A 70 -16.18 -7.01 8.76
C PRO A 70 -17.39 -6.24 8.21
N ARG A 71 -18.47 -6.09 9.00
CA ARG A 71 -19.66 -5.33 8.63
C ARG A 71 -19.41 -3.81 8.45
N GLN A 72 -18.30 -3.28 8.93
CA GLN A 72 -17.91 -1.86 8.73
C GLN A 72 -17.23 -1.65 7.39
N VAL A 73 -16.74 -2.74 6.76
CA VAL A 73 -16.01 -2.65 5.49
C VAL A 73 -17.02 -2.45 4.36
N VAL A 74 -16.97 -1.28 3.74
CA VAL A 74 -17.88 -0.88 2.67
C VAL A 74 -17.23 -0.88 1.29
N ALA A 75 -15.89 -0.92 1.23
CA ALA A 75 -15.14 -0.95 -0.03
C ALA A 75 -13.82 -1.69 0.16
N ILE A 76 -13.35 -2.35 -0.90
CA ILE A 76 -11.98 -2.85 -1.04
C ILE A 76 -11.47 -2.46 -2.42
N VAL A 77 -10.24 -1.94 -2.48
CA VAL A 77 -9.44 -1.80 -3.70
C VAL A 77 -8.10 -2.49 -3.43
N ASP A 78 -7.77 -3.51 -4.25
CA ASP A 78 -6.63 -4.37 -3.94
C ASP A 78 -6.09 -5.06 -5.21
N HIS A 79 -4.81 -5.37 -5.21
CA HIS A 79 -4.15 -6.09 -6.30
C HIS A 79 -3.77 -7.55 -5.94
N HIS A 80 -3.95 -7.92 -4.69
CA HIS A 80 -3.62 -9.27 -4.20
C HIS A 80 -4.62 -10.34 -4.63
N ALA A 81 -4.15 -11.57 -4.73
CA ALA A 81 -4.98 -12.72 -5.04
C ALA A 81 -6.05 -12.96 -3.97
N ILE A 82 -7.22 -13.42 -4.41
CA ILE A 82 -8.29 -13.88 -3.52
C ILE A 82 -7.96 -15.30 -3.08
N GLY A 83 -7.95 -15.54 -1.78
CA GLY A 83 -7.67 -16.85 -1.20
C GLY A 83 -8.73 -17.28 -0.18
N ASN A 84 -8.53 -18.45 0.42
CA ASN A 84 -9.47 -19.05 1.39
C ASN A 84 -9.68 -18.22 2.67
N ASN A 85 -8.80 -17.25 2.94
CA ASN A 85 -8.85 -16.36 4.09
C ASN A 85 -9.35 -14.95 3.76
N SER A 86 -9.95 -14.76 2.59
CA SER A 86 -10.50 -13.48 2.17
C SER A 86 -11.68 -13.05 3.05
N LEU A 87 -11.86 -11.73 3.14
CA LEU A 87 -12.97 -11.14 3.89
C LEU A 87 -14.31 -11.52 3.24
N ASN A 88 -15.26 -11.99 4.05
CA ASN A 88 -16.63 -12.18 3.62
C ASN A 88 -17.39 -10.87 3.87
N LEU A 89 -17.72 -10.16 2.80
CA LEU A 89 -18.31 -8.83 2.84
C LEU A 89 -19.73 -8.88 2.28
N LEU A 90 -20.71 -8.87 3.17
CA LEU A 90 -22.13 -8.86 2.80
C LEU A 90 -22.66 -7.47 2.41
N GLN A 91 -21.93 -6.40 2.76
CA GLN A 91 -22.41 -5.03 2.62
C GLN A 91 -21.44 -4.13 1.83
N ALA A 92 -20.45 -4.70 1.17
CA ALA A 92 -19.52 -3.92 0.37
C ALA A 92 -20.25 -3.27 -0.82
N ARG A 93 -20.06 -1.96 -0.95
CA ARG A 93 -20.62 -1.15 -2.05
C ARG A 93 -19.68 -1.12 -3.25
N ARG A 94 -18.38 -1.34 -3.02
CA ARG A 94 -17.34 -1.36 -4.06
C ARG A 94 -16.32 -2.45 -3.75
N LEU A 95 -16.07 -3.29 -4.75
CA LEU A 95 -14.97 -4.24 -4.77
C LEU A 95 -14.26 -4.06 -6.09
N ASP A 96 -13.01 -3.63 -6.05
CA ASP A 96 -12.15 -3.55 -7.24
C ASP A 96 -10.85 -4.30 -6.97
N LEU A 97 -10.76 -5.49 -7.53
CA LEU A 97 -9.66 -6.42 -7.37
C LEU A 97 -9.05 -6.69 -8.74
N ARG A 98 -7.83 -6.22 -8.96
CA ARG A 98 -7.15 -6.33 -10.26
C ARG A 98 -5.75 -6.91 -10.09
N PRO A 99 -5.35 -7.89 -10.90
CA PRO A 99 -4.01 -8.46 -10.85
C PRO A 99 -2.99 -7.51 -11.53
N TRP A 100 -2.88 -6.29 -11.01
CA TRP A 100 -1.92 -5.27 -11.43
C TRP A 100 -0.74 -5.27 -10.48
N GLY A 101 0.31 -4.53 -10.79
CA GLY A 101 1.54 -4.53 -10.01
C GLY A 101 1.44 -3.80 -8.67
N ALA A 102 0.45 -2.91 -8.50
CA ALA A 102 0.23 -2.15 -7.27
C ALA A 102 -1.22 -1.68 -7.14
N THR A 103 -1.72 -1.55 -5.93
CA THR A 103 -3.03 -0.93 -5.63
C THR A 103 -3.05 0.56 -5.99
N ALA A 104 -1.94 1.27 -5.82
CA ALA A 104 -1.80 2.66 -6.25
C ALA A 104 -2.04 2.84 -7.76
N THR A 105 -1.71 1.84 -8.59
CA THR A 105 -2.03 1.84 -10.02
C THR A 105 -3.53 1.79 -10.27
N ILE A 106 -4.26 0.97 -9.52
CA ILE A 106 -5.72 0.86 -9.62
C ILE A 106 -6.37 2.20 -9.24
N LEU A 107 -5.93 2.79 -8.16
CA LEU A 107 -6.46 4.07 -7.68
C LEU A 107 -6.09 5.24 -8.61
N GLU A 108 -4.91 5.23 -9.23
CA GLU A 108 -4.56 6.22 -10.25
C GLU A 108 -5.46 6.09 -11.49
N HIS A 109 -5.80 4.86 -11.87
CA HIS A 109 -6.79 4.64 -12.92
C HIS A 109 -8.19 5.17 -12.54
N HIS A 110 -8.62 5.01 -11.27
CA HIS A 110 -9.85 5.64 -10.79
C HIS A 110 -9.79 7.17 -10.88
N ALA A 111 -8.64 7.78 -10.56
CA ALA A 111 -8.44 9.22 -10.69
C ALA A 111 -8.70 9.68 -12.12
N GLN A 112 -8.17 8.96 -13.12
CA GLN A 112 -8.40 9.26 -14.52
C GLN A 112 -9.88 9.15 -14.91
N GLN A 113 -10.55 8.07 -14.48
CA GLN A 113 -11.99 7.88 -14.76
C GLN A 113 -12.86 9.00 -14.15
N LEU A 114 -12.44 9.51 -12.98
CA LEU A 114 -13.14 10.59 -12.27
C LEU A 114 -12.73 12.00 -12.74
N GLY A 115 -11.73 12.11 -13.61
CA GLY A 115 -11.19 13.41 -14.02
C GLY A 115 -10.46 14.14 -12.87
N VAL A 116 -10.02 13.42 -11.85
CA VAL A 116 -9.31 13.96 -10.68
C VAL A 116 -7.81 13.90 -10.90
N THR A 117 -7.12 14.98 -10.58
CA THR A 117 -5.65 15.05 -10.66
C THR A 117 -5.03 15.08 -9.27
N PHE A 118 -3.93 14.36 -9.08
CA PHE A 118 -3.22 14.41 -7.80
C PHE A 118 -2.39 15.68 -7.65
N PRO A 119 -2.34 16.29 -6.46
CA PRO A 119 -1.30 17.25 -6.10
C PRO A 119 0.09 16.66 -6.30
N ARG A 120 1.08 17.52 -6.56
CA ARG A 120 2.46 17.07 -6.81
C ARG A 120 3.03 16.14 -5.74
N PRO A 121 2.89 16.41 -4.43
CA PRO A 121 3.33 15.49 -3.37
C PRO A 121 2.69 14.11 -3.47
N LEU A 122 1.36 14.06 -3.63
CA LEU A 122 0.63 12.78 -3.73
C LEU A 122 0.99 12.02 -5.02
N ALA A 123 1.19 12.72 -6.13
CA ALA A 123 1.64 12.10 -7.38
C ALA A 123 3.04 11.49 -7.26
N CYS A 124 3.95 12.17 -6.54
CA CYS A 124 5.28 11.64 -6.24
C CYS A 124 5.20 10.40 -5.34
N ALA A 125 4.41 10.45 -4.27
CA ALA A 125 4.23 9.31 -3.36
C ALA A 125 3.59 8.12 -4.08
N ALA A 126 2.56 8.35 -4.91
CA ALA A 126 1.91 7.32 -5.72
C ALA A 126 2.90 6.66 -6.70
N LEU A 127 3.77 7.44 -7.33
CA LEU A 127 4.86 6.90 -8.15
C LEU A 127 5.77 6.01 -7.30
N GLY A 128 6.17 6.48 -6.11
CA GLY A 128 7.00 5.72 -5.19
C GLY A 128 6.38 4.38 -4.81
N ALA A 129 5.08 4.35 -4.49
CA ALA A 129 4.34 3.13 -4.17
C ALA A 129 4.37 2.12 -5.34
N ILE A 130 4.07 2.56 -6.57
CA ILE A 130 4.12 1.70 -7.75
C ILE A 130 5.55 1.15 -7.97
N LEU A 131 6.57 1.98 -7.83
CA LEU A 131 7.97 1.54 -8.01
C LEU A 131 8.40 0.54 -6.94
N SER A 132 7.91 0.68 -5.69
CA SER A 132 8.17 -0.27 -4.61
C SER A 132 7.66 -1.67 -4.97
N ASP A 133 6.37 -1.80 -5.27
CA ASP A 133 5.71 -3.09 -5.50
C ASP A 133 6.09 -3.75 -6.83
N THR A 134 6.47 -2.92 -7.81
CA THR A 134 6.91 -3.40 -9.12
C THR A 134 8.43 -3.56 -9.24
N LEU A 135 9.18 -3.38 -8.14
CA LEU A 135 10.66 -3.41 -8.13
C LEU A 135 11.24 -2.51 -9.22
N GLY A 136 10.81 -1.26 -9.26
CA GLY A 136 11.22 -0.31 -10.29
C GLY A 136 10.72 -0.67 -11.69
N LEU A 137 9.56 -1.28 -11.80
CA LEU A 137 8.95 -1.78 -13.04
C LEU A 137 9.67 -2.99 -13.67
N THR A 138 10.47 -3.72 -12.89
CA THR A 138 11.19 -4.91 -13.35
C THR A 138 10.56 -6.23 -12.87
N SER A 139 9.64 -6.17 -11.91
CA SER A 139 8.91 -7.36 -11.43
C SER A 139 8.15 -8.04 -12.57
N PRO A 140 8.11 -9.39 -12.59
CA PRO A 140 7.30 -10.15 -13.56
C PRO A 140 5.78 -9.86 -13.41
N LEU A 141 5.35 -9.32 -12.28
CA LEU A 141 3.97 -8.93 -12.04
C LEU A 141 3.65 -7.51 -12.57
N THR A 142 4.66 -6.79 -13.09
CA THR A 142 4.47 -5.44 -13.65
C THR A 142 3.63 -5.48 -14.91
N THR A 143 2.51 -4.79 -14.91
CA THR A 143 1.60 -4.70 -16.06
C THR A 143 1.86 -3.46 -16.91
N ILE A 144 1.19 -3.37 -18.06
CA ILE A 144 1.18 -2.16 -18.89
C ILE A 144 0.54 -0.98 -18.15
N HIS A 145 -0.43 -1.25 -17.27
CA HIS A 145 -1.11 -0.22 -16.49
C HIS A 145 -0.14 0.44 -15.50
N ASP A 146 0.72 -0.35 -14.83
CA ASP A 146 1.73 0.18 -13.91
C ASP A 146 2.71 1.10 -14.63
N ARG A 147 3.20 0.68 -15.81
CA ARG A 147 4.11 1.49 -16.62
C ARG A 147 3.47 2.81 -17.07
N GLN A 148 2.23 2.77 -17.53
CA GLN A 148 1.50 3.97 -17.96
C GLN A 148 1.22 4.91 -16.78
N SER A 149 0.78 4.37 -15.63
CA SER A 149 0.57 5.15 -14.42
C SER A 149 1.86 5.78 -13.92
N ALA A 150 2.96 5.02 -13.85
CA ALA A 150 4.27 5.55 -13.47
C ALA A 150 4.71 6.71 -14.38
N GLN A 151 4.53 6.61 -15.69
CA GLN A 151 4.86 7.68 -16.63
C GLN A 151 4.02 8.95 -16.40
N ARG A 152 2.71 8.80 -16.15
CA ARG A 152 1.83 9.96 -15.88
C ARG A 152 2.21 10.63 -14.56
N LEU A 153 2.41 9.83 -13.52
CA LEU A 153 2.79 10.30 -12.19
C LEU A 153 4.17 10.95 -12.19
N ALA A 154 5.13 10.41 -12.94
CA ALA A 154 6.46 11.01 -13.12
C ALA A 154 6.37 12.41 -13.72
N ARG A 155 5.61 12.58 -14.81
CA ARG A 155 5.35 13.90 -15.39
C ARG A 155 4.67 14.85 -14.43
N ARG A 156 3.69 14.37 -13.66
CA ARG A 156 2.93 15.18 -12.70
C ARG A 156 3.78 15.60 -11.50
N SER A 157 4.62 14.73 -11.00
CA SER A 157 5.50 14.99 -9.86
C SER A 157 6.79 15.74 -10.23
N GLY A 158 7.17 15.75 -11.52
CA GLY A 158 8.44 16.31 -11.99
C GLY A 158 9.63 15.37 -11.72
N VAL A 159 9.37 14.08 -11.53
CA VAL A 159 10.43 13.06 -11.41
C VAL A 159 10.88 12.64 -12.81
N HIS A 160 12.15 12.87 -13.14
CA HIS A 160 12.69 12.57 -14.46
C HIS A 160 13.46 11.24 -14.50
N ASP A 161 13.99 10.79 -13.37
CA ASP A 161 14.78 9.55 -13.27
C ASP A 161 14.08 8.56 -12.30
N LEU A 162 13.30 7.64 -12.88
CA LEU A 162 12.62 6.59 -12.14
C LEU A 162 13.60 5.57 -11.57
N ALA A 163 14.70 5.31 -12.26
CA ALA A 163 15.70 4.35 -11.81
C ALA A 163 16.42 4.86 -10.56
N ALA A 164 16.80 6.14 -10.54
CA ALA A 164 17.40 6.76 -9.37
C ALA A 164 16.41 6.79 -8.18
N LEU A 165 15.12 7.10 -8.44
CA LEU A 165 14.10 7.07 -7.39
C LEU A 165 13.93 5.65 -6.82
N SER A 166 13.76 4.65 -7.67
CA SER A 166 13.61 3.25 -7.25
C SER A 166 14.84 2.73 -6.49
N LYS A 167 16.05 3.09 -6.94
CA LYS A 167 17.28 2.73 -6.25
C LYS A 167 17.32 3.31 -4.82
N ALA A 168 17.02 4.59 -4.67
CA ALA A 168 17.01 5.25 -3.36
C ALA A 168 15.99 4.62 -2.40
N GLN A 169 14.82 4.19 -2.92
CA GLN A 169 13.82 3.47 -2.14
C GLN A 169 14.31 2.10 -1.67
N LEU A 170 14.97 1.35 -2.57
CA LEU A 170 15.55 0.04 -2.24
C LEU A 170 16.68 0.17 -1.21
N GLU A 171 17.51 1.20 -1.31
CA GLU A 171 18.53 1.50 -0.32
C GLU A 171 17.89 1.81 1.05
N ALA A 172 16.85 2.64 1.10
CA ALA A 172 16.12 2.94 2.32
C ALA A 172 15.44 1.69 2.92
N LYS A 173 14.89 0.81 2.08
CA LYS A 173 14.31 -0.49 2.50
C LYS A 173 15.35 -1.41 3.11
N SER A 174 16.58 -1.36 2.59
CA SER A 174 17.69 -2.21 3.01
C SER A 174 18.48 -1.63 4.19
N ASP A 175 18.15 -0.41 4.62
CA ASP A 175 18.81 0.21 5.78
C ASP A 175 18.34 -0.41 7.09
N LEU A 176 19.17 -1.29 7.64
CA LEU A 176 18.96 -1.97 8.90
C LEU A 176 19.67 -1.29 10.08
N SER A 177 20.29 -0.14 9.85
CA SER A 177 21.17 0.55 10.84
C SER A 177 20.44 0.91 12.15
N GLN A 178 19.13 1.13 12.08
CA GLN A 178 18.29 1.50 13.22
C GLN A 178 17.66 0.27 13.92
N LEU A 179 17.93 -0.94 13.44
CA LEU A 179 17.33 -2.16 13.98
C LEU A 179 18.32 -2.92 14.84
N SER A 180 17.86 -3.40 16.00
CA SER A 180 18.62 -4.36 16.80
C SER A 180 18.72 -5.71 16.08
N ALA A 181 19.73 -6.51 16.39
CA ALA A 181 19.90 -7.86 15.84
C ALA A 181 18.62 -8.72 15.99
N LYS A 182 17.91 -8.59 17.13
CA LYS A 182 16.64 -9.28 17.36
C LYS A 182 15.55 -8.82 16.38
N GLN A 183 15.46 -7.53 16.11
CA GLN A 183 14.48 -6.99 15.15
C GLN A 183 14.81 -7.43 13.72
N ILE A 184 16.09 -7.47 13.34
CA ILE A 184 16.53 -7.96 12.03
C ILE A 184 16.12 -9.41 11.83
N VAL A 185 16.39 -10.29 12.82
CA VAL A 185 16.00 -11.71 12.75
C VAL A 185 14.48 -11.89 12.68
N LEU A 186 13.72 -10.95 13.25
CA LEU A 186 12.24 -11.02 13.30
C LEU A 186 11.54 -10.29 12.15
N LEU A 187 12.26 -9.64 11.24
CA LEU A 187 11.66 -8.85 10.14
C LEU A 187 10.73 -9.67 9.25
N ASP A 188 11.10 -10.91 8.97
CA ASP A 188 10.29 -11.83 8.15
C ASP A 188 10.06 -13.19 8.85
N TYR A 189 10.13 -13.18 10.18
CA TYR A 189 9.97 -14.39 10.97
C TYR A 189 8.53 -14.89 10.93
N LYS A 190 8.35 -16.07 10.37
CA LYS A 190 7.06 -16.76 10.30
C LYS A 190 7.10 -18.04 11.14
N ARG A 191 6.07 -18.27 11.95
CA ARG A 191 5.91 -19.49 12.74
C ARG A 191 4.95 -20.44 12.03
N TYR A 192 5.42 -21.66 11.84
CA TYR A 192 4.63 -22.76 11.30
C TYR A 192 4.43 -23.83 12.36
N SER A 193 3.28 -24.48 12.36
CA SER A 193 2.97 -25.63 13.24
C SER A 193 2.82 -26.89 12.39
N TYR A 194 3.65 -27.88 12.68
CA TYR A 194 3.60 -29.20 12.08
C TYR A 194 3.30 -30.24 13.17
N GLY A 195 2.02 -30.55 13.36
CA GLY A 195 1.57 -31.37 14.46
C GLY A 195 1.90 -30.71 15.82
N ARG A 196 2.73 -31.38 16.64
CA ARG A 196 3.15 -30.85 17.95
C ARG A 196 4.42 -29.97 17.89
N LYS A 197 5.07 -29.86 16.73
CA LYS A 197 6.30 -29.08 16.58
C LYS A 197 5.99 -27.67 16.05
N ARG A 198 6.71 -26.67 16.58
CA ARG A 198 6.69 -25.30 16.08
C ARG A 198 8.04 -25.02 15.42
N VAL A 199 8.00 -24.51 14.20
CA VAL A 199 9.20 -24.15 13.43
C VAL A 199 9.10 -22.65 13.12
N GLY A 200 10.19 -21.94 13.34
CA GLY A 200 10.35 -20.55 12.91
C GLY A 200 11.27 -20.50 11.69
N ILE A 201 10.87 -19.77 10.68
CA ILE A 201 11.66 -19.49 9.48
C ILE A 201 11.76 -17.99 9.34
#